data_2c45f52670020a29cfdd84f0adb50e18
#
_entry.id   2c45f52670020a29cfdd84f0adb50e18
#
_cell.length_a   1.000
_cell.length_b   1.000
_cell.length_c   1.000
_cell.angle_alpha   90.00
_cell.angle_beta   90.00
_cell.angle_gamma   90.00
#
_symmetry.space_group_name_H-M   'P 1'
#
loop_
_entity.id
_entity.type
_entity.pdbx_description
1 polymer ?
#
loop_
_entity_poly.entity_id
_entity_poly.type
_entity_poly.pdbx_seq_one_letter_code
_entity_poly.pdbx_strand_id
1 'polypeptide(L)'
;MPEQNATAPQWLSPVEMKAWRSYIIASRHLLEALDNDLEGHDLSMPDYEILAQLSDAPERRLRMSELAEITLLSRSRLSHRMKVMEKAGWVKREACPSDKRGFFAVMTPKGWKAIVAAAPDHVASVRSHFVDHLSNQEQVVLAGIFSRIEESFRCEVIEG
;
A
#
# COMPACT_ATOMS: atom_id res chain seq x y z
N MET A 1 -12.37 11.40 -45.77
CA MET A 1 -12.10 11.79 -44.37
C MET A 1 -13.16 11.13 -43.50
N PRO A 2 -12.86 10.11 -42.73
CA PRO A 2 -13.82 9.57 -41.78
C PRO A 2 -13.84 10.51 -40.56
N GLU A 3 -15.00 11.13 -40.32
CA GLU A 3 -15.29 11.83 -39.07
C GLU A 3 -15.15 10.87 -37.92
N GLN A 4 -14.14 11.09 -37.08
CA GLN A 4 -14.04 10.45 -35.77
C GLN A 4 -15.21 10.96 -34.93
N ASN A 5 -16.21 10.09 -34.79
CA ASN A 5 -17.35 10.31 -33.91
C ASN A 5 -16.82 10.18 -32.45
N ALA A 6 -16.20 11.25 -31.97
CA ALA A 6 -15.79 11.33 -30.56
C ALA A 6 -17.09 11.38 -29.76
N THR A 7 -17.49 10.24 -29.21
CA THR A 7 -18.59 10.14 -28.25
C THR A 7 -18.34 11.15 -27.13
N ALA A 8 -19.31 12.05 -26.91
CA ALA A 8 -19.22 13.04 -25.84
C ALA A 8 -18.93 12.34 -24.50
N PRO A 9 -18.06 12.90 -23.65
CA PRO A 9 -17.70 12.26 -22.38
C PRO A 9 -18.95 12.05 -21.53
N GLN A 10 -19.08 10.84 -21.01
CA GLN A 10 -20.15 10.52 -20.07
C GLN A 10 -19.80 11.12 -18.69
N TRP A 11 -20.44 12.21 -18.35
CA TRP A 11 -20.25 12.88 -17.08
C TRP A 11 -20.87 12.09 -15.93
N LEU A 12 -20.25 12.17 -14.73
CA LEU A 12 -20.78 11.55 -13.53
C LEU A 12 -22.13 12.17 -13.12
N SER A 13 -23.08 11.34 -12.78
CA SER A 13 -24.31 11.74 -12.12
C SER A 13 -24.03 12.36 -10.74
N PRO A 14 -25.00 13.08 -10.13
CA PRO A 14 -24.82 13.64 -8.79
C PRO A 14 -24.45 12.61 -7.72
N VAL A 15 -24.99 11.38 -7.81
CA VAL A 15 -24.72 10.30 -6.86
C VAL A 15 -23.30 9.76 -7.04
N GLU A 16 -22.88 9.51 -8.29
CA GLU A 16 -21.51 9.06 -8.61
C GLU A 16 -20.48 10.11 -8.21
N MET A 17 -20.76 11.38 -8.48
CA MET A 17 -19.88 12.49 -8.08
C MET A 17 -19.74 12.58 -6.56
N LYS A 18 -20.84 12.39 -5.82
CA LYS A 18 -20.83 12.38 -4.35
C LYS A 18 -19.99 11.22 -3.82
N ALA A 19 -20.19 10.01 -4.34
CA ALA A 19 -19.42 8.83 -3.94
C ALA A 19 -17.93 9.03 -4.21
N TRP A 20 -17.56 9.48 -5.40
CA TRP A 20 -16.19 9.78 -5.80
C TRP A 20 -15.50 10.81 -4.90
N ARG A 21 -16.15 11.95 -4.67
CA ARG A 21 -15.59 13.02 -3.83
C ARG A 21 -15.42 12.57 -2.37
N SER A 22 -16.43 11.88 -1.83
CA SER A 22 -16.36 11.35 -0.46
C SER A 22 -15.21 10.38 -0.29
N TYR A 23 -15.01 9.45 -1.24
CA TYR A 23 -13.89 8.52 -1.24
C TYR A 23 -12.54 9.24 -1.26
N ILE A 24 -12.34 10.17 -2.22
CA ILE A 24 -11.06 10.87 -2.38
C ILE A 24 -10.71 11.71 -1.13
N ILE A 25 -11.68 12.40 -0.56
CA ILE A 25 -11.44 13.23 0.63
C ILE A 25 -11.15 12.33 1.83
N ALA A 26 -12.00 11.34 2.10
CA ALA A 26 -11.85 10.45 3.24
C ALA A 26 -10.54 9.65 3.18
N SER A 27 -10.16 9.12 2.01
CA SER A 27 -8.91 8.36 1.86
C SER A 27 -7.67 9.21 2.11
N ARG A 28 -7.67 10.48 1.70
CA ARG A 28 -6.54 11.40 1.97
C ARG A 28 -6.39 11.68 3.45
N HIS A 29 -7.47 12.04 4.15
CA HIS A 29 -7.44 12.28 5.58
C HIS A 29 -7.05 11.03 6.37
N LEU A 30 -7.57 9.86 5.96
CA LEU A 30 -7.22 8.60 6.60
C LEU A 30 -5.72 8.31 6.49
N LEU A 31 -5.15 8.37 5.27
CA LEU A 31 -3.73 8.11 5.07
C LEU A 31 -2.84 9.11 5.81
N GLU A 32 -3.23 10.39 5.85
CA GLU A 32 -2.52 11.43 6.62
C GLU A 32 -2.56 11.13 8.13
N ALA A 33 -3.71 10.76 8.68
CA ALA A 33 -3.86 10.41 10.08
C ALA A 33 -3.01 9.19 10.45
N LEU A 34 -3.05 8.12 9.63
CA LEU A 34 -2.25 6.91 9.84
C LEU A 34 -0.74 7.18 9.78
N ASP A 35 -0.29 8.08 8.88
CA ASP A 35 1.11 8.47 8.77
C ASP A 35 1.56 9.26 10.00
N ASN A 36 0.76 10.23 10.45
CA ASN A 36 1.03 11.02 11.65
C ASN A 36 1.11 10.15 12.92
N ASP A 37 0.23 9.17 13.06
CA ASP A 37 0.21 8.28 14.23
C ASP A 37 1.44 7.34 14.30
N LEU A 38 2.16 7.16 13.18
CA LEU A 38 3.41 6.41 13.11
C LEU A 38 4.67 7.24 13.44
N GLU A 39 4.57 8.57 13.48
CA GLU A 39 5.74 9.45 13.77
C GLU A 39 6.39 9.11 15.11
N GLY A 40 5.59 8.73 16.13
CA GLY A 40 6.09 8.33 17.44
C GLY A 40 6.99 7.08 17.42
N HIS A 41 6.99 6.33 16.32
CA HIS A 41 7.82 5.15 16.09
C HIS A 41 8.98 5.39 15.11
N ASP A 42 9.23 6.64 14.70
CA ASP A 42 10.18 7.00 13.63
C ASP A 42 9.89 6.35 12.28
N LEU A 43 8.65 5.88 12.05
CA LEU A 43 8.19 5.24 10.84
C LEU A 43 7.26 6.17 10.06
N SER A 44 7.37 6.15 8.73
CA SER A 44 6.32 6.64 7.85
C SER A 44 5.39 5.50 7.44
N MET A 45 4.21 5.84 6.93
CA MET A 45 3.27 4.82 6.43
C MET A 45 3.90 3.88 5.38
N PRO A 46 4.68 4.35 4.38
CA PRO A 46 5.38 3.44 3.47
C PRO A 46 6.44 2.55 4.14
N ASP A 47 7.11 3.01 5.22
CA ASP A 47 8.05 2.17 5.96
C ASP A 47 7.32 1.06 6.70
N TYR A 48 6.23 1.42 7.36
CA TYR A 48 5.37 0.47 8.06
C TYR A 48 4.83 -0.60 7.10
N GLU A 49 4.31 -0.19 5.94
CA GLU A 49 3.78 -1.09 4.93
C GLU A 49 4.84 -2.08 4.43
N ILE A 50 6.06 -1.61 4.10
CA ILE A 50 7.17 -2.49 3.70
C ILE A 50 7.51 -3.46 4.82
N LEU A 51 7.62 -3.01 6.07
CA LEU A 51 7.90 -3.88 7.21
C LEU A 51 6.77 -4.89 7.46
N ALA A 52 5.51 -4.48 7.31
CA ALA A 52 4.37 -5.38 7.45
C ALA A 52 4.42 -6.50 6.41
N GLN A 53 4.63 -6.19 5.12
CA GLN A 53 4.75 -7.18 4.07
C GLN A 53 5.94 -8.14 4.30
N LEU A 54 7.07 -7.64 4.75
CA LEU A 54 8.21 -8.47 5.10
C LEU A 54 7.95 -9.33 6.35
N SER A 55 7.15 -8.85 7.32
CA SER A 55 6.83 -9.60 8.53
C SER A 55 6.02 -10.86 8.25
N ASP A 56 5.13 -10.79 7.26
CA ASP A 56 4.25 -11.88 6.85
C ASP A 56 4.92 -12.86 5.87
N ALA A 57 6.02 -12.43 5.24
CA ALA A 57 6.72 -13.22 4.25
C ALA A 57 7.56 -14.35 4.89
N PRO A 58 7.73 -15.51 4.21
CA PRO A 58 8.64 -16.57 4.65
C PRO A 58 10.05 -16.03 4.88
N GLU A 59 10.66 -16.41 5.97
CA GLU A 59 12.00 -15.94 6.38
C GLU A 59 12.15 -14.41 6.45
N ARG A 60 11.02 -13.68 6.47
CA ARG A 60 10.95 -12.21 6.46
C ARG A 60 11.70 -11.58 5.29
N ARG A 61 11.57 -12.19 4.12
CA ARG A 61 12.23 -11.76 2.90
C ARG A 61 11.31 -11.84 1.68
N LEU A 62 11.41 -10.87 0.80
CA LEU A 62 10.69 -10.82 -0.49
C LEU A 62 11.63 -10.36 -1.59
N ARG A 63 11.39 -10.78 -2.83
CA ARG A 63 12.08 -10.17 -3.97
C ARG A 63 11.71 -8.70 -4.10
N MET A 64 12.66 -7.86 -4.48
CA MET A 64 12.40 -6.42 -4.67
C MET A 64 11.30 -6.14 -5.70
N SER A 65 11.18 -6.96 -6.75
CA SER A 65 10.08 -6.86 -7.73
C SER A 65 8.73 -7.19 -7.12
N GLU A 66 8.65 -8.29 -6.38
CA GLU A 66 7.45 -8.73 -5.68
C GLU A 66 7.00 -7.70 -4.62
N LEU A 67 7.94 -7.19 -3.83
CA LEU A 67 7.66 -6.14 -2.85
C LEU A 67 7.13 -4.86 -3.51
N ALA A 68 7.67 -4.47 -4.68
CA ALA A 68 7.18 -3.32 -5.44
C ALA A 68 5.74 -3.51 -5.92
N GLU A 69 5.40 -4.72 -6.38
CA GLU A 69 4.04 -5.06 -6.82
C GLU A 69 3.04 -5.02 -5.67
N ILE A 70 3.37 -5.63 -4.53
CA ILE A 70 2.49 -5.70 -3.36
C ILE A 70 2.26 -4.31 -2.75
N THR A 71 3.33 -3.49 -2.64
CA THR A 71 3.23 -2.13 -2.07
C THR A 71 2.78 -1.07 -3.08
N LEU A 72 2.52 -1.45 -4.32
CA LEU A 72 2.15 -0.54 -5.42
C LEU A 72 3.17 0.61 -5.63
N LEU A 73 4.39 0.41 -5.19
CA LEU A 73 5.47 1.37 -5.39
C LEU A 73 6.19 1.13 -6.73
N SER A 74 6.50 2.20 -7.44
CA SER A 74 7.42 2.07 -8.57
C SER A 74 8.79 1.56 -8.10
N ARG A 75 9.50 0.84 -8.97
CA ARG A 75 10.85 0.31 -8.66
C ARG A 75 11.81 1.38 -8.14
N SER A 76 11.73 2.60 -8.69
CA SER A 76 12.57 3.73 -8.25
C SER A 76 12.19 4.22 -6.85
N ARG A 77 10.89 4.34 -6.57
CA ARG A 77 10.38 4.74 -5.24
C ARG A 77 10.74 3.70 -4.17
N LEU A 78 10.51 2.43 -4.46
CA LEU A 78 10.90 1.35 -3.54
C LEU A 78 12.42 1.35 -3.30
N SER A 79 13.24 1.47 -4.37
CA SER A 79 14.70 1.51 -4.22
C SER A 79 15.17 2.69 -3.37
N HIS A 80 14.55 3.87 -3.52
CA HIS A 80 14.84 5.02 -2.68
C HIS A 80 14.46 4.77 -1.23
N ARG A 81 13.24 4.23 -0.99
CA ARG A 81 12.76 3.93 0.36
C ARG A 81 13.62 2.91 1.07
N MET A 82 13.99 1.84 0.37
CA MET A 82 14.90 0.82 0.89
C MET A 82 16.24 1.39 1.33
N LYS A 83 16.82 2.38 0.62
CA LYS A 83 18.06 3.04 1.07
C LYS A 83 17.88 3.76 2.41
N VAL A 84 16.74 4.43 2.61
CA VAL A 84 16.42 5.10 3.89
C VAL A 84 16.31 4.06 5.00
N MET A 85 15.57 2.99 4.77
CA MET A 85 15.34 1.92 5.73
C MET A 85 16.61 1.10 6.03
N GLU A 86 17.50 0.92 5.05
CA GLU A 86 18.83 0.33 5.26
C GLU A 86 19.69 1.21 6.17
N LYS A 87 19.67 2.53 5.95
CA LYS A 87 20.38 3.48 6.83
C LYS A 87 19.84 3.47 8.27
N ALA A 88 18.53 3.30 8.42
CA ALA A 88 17.90 3.11 9.73
C ALA A 88 18.22 1.72 10.34
N GLY A 89 18.69 0.78 9.55
CA GLY A 89 19.03 -0.58 9.96
C GLY A 89 17.83 -1.52 10.09
N TRP A 90 16.68 -1.18 9.53
CA TRP A 90 15.46 -2.00 9.60
C TRP A 90 15.42 -3.12 8.56
N VAL A 91 16.04 -2.89 7.42
CA VAL A 91 16.12 -3.86 6.32
C VAL A 91 17.54 -3.92 5.77
N LYS A 92 17.81 -4.94 4.97
CA LYS A 92 19.02 -5.07 4.14
C LYS A 92 18.65 -5.62 2.78
N ARG A 93 19.49 -5.39 1.78
CA ARG A 93 19.39 -6.05 0.49
C ARG A 93 20.37 -7.20 0.40
N GLU A 94 19.89 -8.34 -0.08
CA GLU A 94 20.73 -9.50 -0.36
C GLU A 94 20.62 -9.86 -1.84
N ALA A 95 21.76 -10.16 -2.49
CA ALA A 95 21.77 -10.61 -3.88
C ALA A 95 21.01 -11.94 -4.01
N CYS A 96 20.24 -12.08 -5.09
CA CYS A 96 19.57 -13.33 -5.38
C CYS A 96 20.59 -14.35 -5.96
N PRO A 97 20.78 -15.53 -5.34
CA PRO A 97 21.74 -16.53 -5.83
C PRO A 97 21.42 -17.05 -7.26
N SER A 98 20.14 -17.08 -7.62
CA SER A 98 19.65 -17.58 -8.91
C SER A 98 19.52 -16.49 -9.98
N ASP A 99 19.68 -15.20 -9.62
CA ASP A 99 19.52 -14.08 -10.53
C ASP A 99 20.48 -12.94 -10.15
N LYS A 100 21.55 -12.81 -10.92
CA LYS A 100 22.62 -11.80 -10.68
C LYS A 100 22.12 -10.34 -10.71
N ARG A 101 20.92 -10.08 -11.23
CA ARG A 101 20.31 -8.75 -11.29
C ARG A 101 19.24 -8.54 -10.24
N GLY A 102 18.81 -9.61 -9.55
CA GLY A 102 17.77 -9.60 -8.54
C GLY A 102 18.32 -9.40 -7.14
N PHE A 103 17.54 -8.71 -6.33
CA PHE A 103 17.79 -8.55 -4.88
C PHE A 103 16.57 -8.96 -4.09
N PHE A 104 16.82 -9.48 -2.89
CA PHE A 104 15.83 -9.62 -1.84
C PHE A 104 15.88 -8.42 -0.91
N ALA A 105 14.71 -7.93 -0.50
CA ALA A 105 14.55 -7.14 0.70
C ALA A 105 14.43 -8.12 1.88
N VAL A 106 15.25 -7.94 2.89
CA VAL A 106 15.28 -8.81 4.08
C VAL A 106 15.12 -7.94 5.32
N MET A 107 14.16 -8.27 6.17
CA MET A 107 13.98 -7.60 7.45
C MET A 107 15.08 -7.98 8.42
N THR A 108 15.61 -7.01 9.14
CA THR A 108 16.58 -7.24 10.21
C THR A 108 15.90 -7.49 11.55
N PRO A 109 16.62 -7.97 12.57
CA PRO A 109 16.07 -8.02 13.94
C PRO A 109 15.65 -6.66 14.48
N LYS A 110 16.30 -5.56 14.04
CA LYS A 110 15.92 -4.19 14.38
C LYS A 110 14.60 -3.80 13.71
N GLY A 111 14.43 -4.14 12.42
CA GLY A 111 13.16 -3.93 11.71
C GLY A 111 12.00 -4.71 12.33
N TRP A 112 12.26 -5.95 12.74
CA TRP A 112 11.26 -6.74 13.46
C TRP A 112 10.82 -6.08 14.78
N LYS A 113 11.77 -5.58 15.57
CA LYS A 113 11.44 -4.84 16.79
C LYS A 113 10.64 -3.58 16.51
N ALA A 114 10.97 -2.85 15.45
CA ALA A 114 10.27 -1.63 15.06
C ALA A 114 8.81 -1.91 14.70
N ILE A 115 8.54 -2.90 13.83
CA ILE A 115 7.17 -3.24 13.44
C ILE A 115 6.34 -3.77 14.62
N VAL A 116 6.92 -4.62 15.46
CA VAL A 116 6.23 -5.17 16.65
C VAL A 116 5.87 -4.05 17.64
N ALA A 117 6.72 -3.04 17.80
CA ALA A 117 6.45 -1.91 18.67
C ALA A 117 5.35 -0.98 18.10
N ALA A 118 5.34 -0.77 16.77
CA ALA A 118 4.39 0.13 16.12
C ALA A 118 3.01 -0.51 15.84
N ALA A 119 2.94 -1.83 15.69
CA ALA A 119 1.72 -2.53 15.28
C ALA A 119 0.50 -2.28 16.19
N PRO A 120 0.61 -2.29 17.53
CA PRO A 120 -0.54 -2.01 18.40
C PRO A 120 -1.13 -0.61 18.18
N ASP A 121 -0.28 0.39 18.09
CA ASP A 121 -0.70 1.79 17.89
C ASP A 121 -1.28 1.98 16.48
N HIS A 122 -0.66 1.39 15.46
CA HIS A 122 -1.19 1.40 14.11
C HIS A 122 -2.57 0.72 14.03
N VAL A 123 -2.76 -0.43 14.66
CA VAL A 123 -4.07 -1.10 14.70
C VAL A 123 -5.11 -0.25 15.42
N ALA A 124 -4.75 0.39 16.54
CA ALA A 124 -5.63 1.31 17.24
C ALA A 124 -6.02 2.52 16.37
N SER A 125 -5.07 3.07 15.61
CA SER A 125 -5.29 4.15 14.66
C SER A 125 -6.22 3.73 13.52
N VAL A 126 -5.98 2.58 12.88
CA VAL A 126 -6.87 2.02 11.85
C VAL A 126 -8.29 1.81 12.40
N ARG A 127 -8.43 1.34 13.63
CA ARG A 127 -9.74 1.20 14.25
C ARG A 127 -10.43 2.54 14.43
N SER A 128 -9.78 3.49 15.08
CA SER A 128 -10.38 4.79 15.43
C SER A 128 -10.72 5.63 14.20
N HIS A 129 -9.89 5.61 13.17
CA HIS A 129 -10.09 6.43 11.96
C HIS A 129 -10.91 5.75 10.86
N PHE A 130 -11.09 4.43 10.91
CA PHE A 130 -11.75 3.70 9.84
C PHE A 130 -12.73 2.63 10.33
N VAL A 131 -12.26 1.58 11.02
CA VAL A 131 -13.06 0.39 11.30
C VAL A 131 -14.24 0.69 12.20
N ASP A 132 -14.06 1.50 13.25
CA ASP A 132 -15.10 1.79 14.26
C ASP A 132 -16.22 2.72 13.73
N HIS A 133 -16.03 3.30 12.52
CA HIS A 133 -17.10 4.03 11.81
C HIS A 133 -18.01 3.13 10.98
N LEU A 134 -17.73 1.84 10.88
CA LEU A 134 -18.43 0.90 10.00
C LEU A 134 -19.06 -0.24 10.82
N SER A 135 -20.33 -0.50 10.55
CA SER A 135 -20.97 -1.76 11.00
C SER A 135 -20.33 -2.97 10.30
N ASN A 136 -20.47 -4.15 10.86
CA ASN A 136 -19.98 -5.40 10.27
C ASN A 136 -20.48 -5.61 8.82
N GLN A 137 -21.73 -5.24 8.55
CA GLN A 137 -22.30 -5.37 7.21
C GLN A 137 -21.67 -4.38 6.24
N GLU A 138 -21.41 -3.15 6.64
CA GLU A 138 -20.74 -2.14 5.82
C GLU A 138 -19.28 -2.54 5.53
N GLN A 139 -18.58 -3.13 6.48
CA GLN A 139 -17.24 -3.68 6.28
C GLN A 139 -17.20 -4.75 5.17
N VAL A 140 -18.17 -5.69 5.19
CA VAL A 140 -18.28 -6.73 4.16
C VAL A 140 -18.58 -6.12 2.78
N VAL A 141 -19.54 -5.17 2.71
CA VAL A 141 -19.88 -4.48 1.46
C VAL A 141 -18.70 -3.71 0.91
N LEU A 142 -18.01 -2.96 1.77
CA LEU A 142 -16.86 -2.15 1.38
C LEU A 142 -15.69 -3.01 0.88
N ALA A 143 -15.39 -4.11 1.57
CA ALA A 143 -14.37 -5.07 1.12
C ALA A 143 -14.69 -5.61 -0.29
N GLY A 144 -15.94 -6.01 -0.53
CA GLY A 144 -16.37 -6.48 -1.85
C GLY A 144 -16.29 -5.41 -2.95
N ILE A 145 -16.58 -4.13 -2.61
CA ILE A 145 -16.46 -3.01 -3.56
C ILE A 145 -14.99 -2.81 -3.95
N PHE A 146 -14.09 -2.69 -2.98
CA PHE A 146 -12.68 -2.44 -3.25
C PHE A 146 -11.98 -3.62 -3.92
N SER A 147 -12.34 -4.87 -3.60
CA SER A 147 -11.82 -6.04 -4.33
C SER A 147 -12.14 -5.98 -5.83
N ARG A 148 -13.38 -5.65 -6.20
CA ARG A 148 -13.75 -5.50 -7.62
C ARG A 148 -13.01 -4.36 -8.33
N ILE A 149 -12.81 -3.25 -7.63
CA ILE A 149 -12.04 -2.11 -8.18
C ILE A 149 -10.58 -2.51 -8.38
N GLU A 150 -9.97 -3.19 -7.41
CA GLU A 150 -8.59 -3.67 -7.50
C GLU A 150 -8.39 -4.67 -8.65
N GLU A 151 -9.31 -5.62 -8.80
CA GLU A 151 -9.29 -6.61 -9.88
C GLU A 151 -9.29 -5.95 -11.26
N SER A 152 -10.01 -4.84 -11.46
CA SER A 152 -10.03 -4.12 -12.74
C SER A 152 -8.66 -3.60 -13.16
N PHE A 153 -7.83 -3.16 -12.21
CA PHE A 153 -6.46 -2.71 -12.49
C PHE A 153 -5.49 -3.87 -12.79
N ARG A 154 -5.74 -5.07 -12.24
CA ARG A 154 -4.91 -6.25 -12.52
C ARG A 154 -5.15 -6.81 -13.93
N CYS A 155 -6.38 -6.76 -14.43
CA CYS A 155 -6.71 -7.23 -15.77
C CYS A 155 -6.06 -6.37 -16.88
N GLU A 156 -5.95 -5.05 -16.69
CA GLU A 156 -5.35 -4.14 -17.68
C GLU A 156 -3.83 -4.38 -17.86
N VAL A 157 -3.14 -4.90 -16.85
CA VAL A 157 -1.68 -5.16 -16.90
C VAL A 157 -1.33 -6.41 -17.73
N ILE A 158 -2.29 -7.31 -17.96
CA ILE A 158 -2.06 -8.57 -18.68
C ILE A 158 -2.26 -8.40 -20.20
N GLU A 159 -2.98 -7.36 -20.64
CA GLU A 159 -3.30 -7.10 -22.05
C GLU A 159 -2.39 -6.06 -22.74
N GLY A 160 -1.43 -5.46 -22.06
CA GLY A 160 -0.45 -4.48 -22.56
C GLY A 160 0.98 -5.01 -22.53
#